data_c5544af19786d904dc34b242b39d99f2
#
_entry.id   c5544af19786d904dc34b242b39d99f2
#
_cell.length_a   1.000
_cell.length_b   1.000
_cell.length_c   1.000
_cell.angle_alpha   90.00
_cell.angle_beta   90.00
_cell.angle_gamma   90.00
#
_symmetry.space_group_name_H-M   'P 1'
#
loop_
_entity.id
_entity.type
_entity.pdbx_description
1 polymer ?
#
loop_
_entity_poly.entity_id
_entity_poly.type
_entity_poly.pdbx_seq_one_letter_code
_entity_poly.pdbx_strand_id
1 'polypeptide(L)'
;MGDMAKKALGRGLKALFQDDGFVSVSKDEAEEPAPVGSIGSLSIEKIIANPFQPRKEFDETALEELKNSILENGVIQPVTVCRDGDGYQLISGERRLRAVTLAGFKFIPAYVIEAHDDSTKLELALIENIQREDLNAIEIALALKSLTTKCNLTQEEIAQKVGKNRSTVSNFLRLLKLPLQIQDSIRSREISSGHARALVNLPGEQQQLKVWKQILAHQLSVRQTEALVSRMFKEQSKPLQAASSERSSYLVELEATLRNNLATKVRIVEKKGGKGEIHIQYFSNDDLDRLLELMRHE
;
A
#
# COMPACT_ATOMS: atom_id res chain seq x y z
N MET A 1 -34.07 47.44 2.30
CA MET A 1 -32.63 47.50 2.63
C MET A 1 -32.06 46.09 2.76
N GLY A 2 -32.17 45.22 1.76
CA GLY A 2 -31.78 43.79 1.86
C GLY A 2 -31.05 43.24 0.64
N ASP A 3 -30.80 44.02 -0.41
CA ASP A 3 -30.33 43.46 -1.70
C ASP A 3 -28.90 43.86 -2.10
N MET A 4 -28.24 44.72 -1.32
CA MET A 4 -26.87 45.17 -1.64
C MET A 4 -25.76 44.33 -0.97
N ALA A 5 -26.08 43.51 0.06
CA ALA A 5 -25.06 42.73 0.79
C ALA A 5 -24.67 41.41 0.10
N LYS A 6 -25.53 40.82 -0.74
CA LYS A 6 -25.24 39.58 -1.46
C LYS A 6 -24.31 39.69 -2.66
N LYS A 7 -24.21 40.91 -3.27
CA LYS A 7 -23.31 41.16 -4.41
C LYS A 7 -21.86 41.45 -4.03
N ALA A 8 -21.59 41.77 -2.77
CA ALA A 8 -20.23 42.13 -2.32
C ALA A 8 -19.38 40.88 -1.96
N LEU A 9 -20.00 39.78 -1.51
CA LEU A 9 -19.28 38.55 -1.16
C LEU A 9 -18.70 37.79 -2.37
N GLY A 10 -19.38 37.90 -3.54
CA GLY A 10 -18.92 37.23 -4.76
C GLY A 10 -17.75 37.93 -5.47
N ARG A 11 -17.56 39.24 -5.24
CA ARG A 11 -16.46 39.99 -5.84
C ARG A 11 -15.13 39.86 -5.11
N GLY A 12 -15.16 39.67 -3.80
CA GLY A 12 -13.95 39.47 -2.99
C GLY A 12 -13.29 38.10 -3.24
N LEU A 13 -14.10 37.05 -3.41
CA LEU A 13 -13.57 35.74 -3.77
C LEU A 13 -12.96 35.69 -5.18
N LYS A 14 -13.60 36.37 -6.16
CA LYS A 14 -13.06 36.48 -7.52
C LYS A 14 -11.70 37.19 -7.59
N ALA A 15 -11.44 38.14 -6.72
CA ALA A 15 -10.17 38.87 -6.69
C ALA A 15 -9.03 38.09 -6.07
N LEU A 16 -9.32 37.12 -5.20
CA LEU A 16 -8.32 36.23 -4.59
C LEU A 16 -7.87 35.09 -5.52
N PHE A 17 -8.65 34.79 -6.56
CA PHE A 17 -8.39 33.69 -7.50
C PHE A 17 -7.94 34.14 -8.88
N GLN A 18 -7.73 35.44 -9.09
CA GLN A 18 -7.30 35.99 -10.40
C GLN A 18 -5.79 35.82 -10.69
N ASP A 19 -4.98 35.42 -9.69
CA ASP A 19 -3.52 35.36 -9.86
C ASP A 19 -2.97 33.92 -10.06
N ASP A 20 -3.80 32.87 -9.94
CA ASP A 20 -3.33 31.46 -10.02
C ASP A 20 -4.01 30.62 -11.13
N GLY A 21 -4.33 31.21 -12.29
CA GLY A 21 -4.75 30.41 -13.47
C GLY A 21 -6.08 29.67 -13.34
N PHE A 22 -7.00 30.11 -12.47
CA PHE A 22 -8.34 29.55 -12.36
C PHE A 22 -9.22 29.98 -13.54
N VAL A 23 -9.42 29.09 -14.49
CA VAL A 23 -10.39 29.24 -15.58
C VAL A 23 -11.74 28.69 -15.09
N SER A 24 -12.63 29.60 -14.63
CA SER A 24 -14.04 29.25 -14.42
C SER A 24 -14.76 29.31 -15.75
N VAL A 25 -15.10 28.15 -16.32
CA VAL A 25 -15.85 28.07 -17.60
C VAL A 25 -17.32 28.36 -17.35
N SER A 26 -17.86 29.40 -18.01
CA SER A 26 -19.30 29.69 -18.13
C SER A 26 -19.88 28.94 -19.33
N LYS A 27 -21.22 28.75 -19.36
CA LYS A 27 -21.94 27.97 -20.41
C LYS A 27 -21.63 28.36 -21.86
N ASP A 28 -21.19 29.61 -22.09
CA ASP A 28 -21.07 30.25 -23.41
C ASP A 28 -19.61 30.54 -23.82
N GLU A 29 -18.61 30.01 -23.11
CA GLU A 29 -17.19 30.24 -23.45
C GLU A 29 -16.77 29.41 -24.66
N ALA A 30 -15.88 29.94 -25.48
CA ALA A 30 -15.34 29.28 -26.67
C ALA A 30 -14.26 28.25 -26.31
N GLU A 31 -13.99 27.33 -27.21
CA GLU A 31 -12.88 26.39 -27.08
C GLU A 31 -11.55 27.12 -27.06
N GLU A 32 -10.79 27.05 -25.98
CA GLU A 32 -9.42 27.51 -25.87
C GLU A 32 -8.50 26.30 -25.71
N PRO A 33 -7.96 25.77 -26.81
CA PRO A 33 -7.04 24.64 -26.74
C PRO A 33 -5.76 25.06 -26.04
N ALA A 34 -5.46 24.41 -24.93
CA ALA A 34 -4.26 24.70 -24.14
C ALA A 34 -3.04 23.94 -24.68
N PRO A 35 -1.84 24.56 -24.62
CA PRO A 35 -0.60 23.83 -24.80
C PRO A 35 -0.44 22.78 -23.68
N VAL A 36 0.38 21.76 -23.95
CA VAL A 36 0.71 20.74 -22.95
C VAL A 36 1.33 21.40 -21.71
N GLY A 37 0.87 20.97 -20.51
CA GLY A 37 1.31 21.53 -19.23
C GLY A 37 0.50 22.75 -18.76
N SER A 38 -0.59 23.11 -19.45
CA SER A 38 -1.44 24.23 -19.06
C SER A 38 -2.92 23.84 -18.96
N ILE A 39 -3.73 24.73 -18.39
CA ILE A 39 -5.18 24.58 -18.30
C ILE A 39 -5.83 25.30 -19.46
N GLY A 40 -6.78 24.67 -20.14
CA GLY A 40 -7.59 25.27 -21.18
C GLY A 40 -9.05 24.83 -21.09
N SER A 41 -9.88 25.46 -21.90
CA SER A 41 -11.30 25.12 -22.05
C SER A 41 -11.49 24.19 -23.24
N LEU A 42 -11.78 22.92 -22.98
CA LEU A 42 -11.89 21.88 -24.03
C LEU A 42 -13.34 21.50 -24.28
N SER A 43 -13.68 21.26 -25.55
CA SER A 43 -14.97 20.69 -25.92
C SER A 43 -15.15 19.31 -25.32
N ILE A 44 -16.28 19.09 -24.64
CA ILE A 44 -16.64 17.79 -24.03
C ILE A 44 -16.72 16.69 -25.09
N GLU A 45 -17.16 17.01 -26.30
CA GLU A 45 -17.30 16.06 -27.41
C GLU A 45 -15.95 15.48 -27.87
N LYS A 46 -14.84 16.20 -27.62
CA LYS A 46 -13.47 15.76 -27.95
C LYS A 46 -12.84 14.94 -26.86
N ILE A 47 -13.49 14.79 -25.68
CA ILE A 47 -12.95 14.06 -24.54
C ILE A 47 -13.55 12.66 -24.51
N ILE A 48 -12.70 11.65 -24.70
CA ILE A 48 -13.06 10.23 -24.61
C ILE A 48 -12.84 9.76 -23.18
N ALA A 49 -13.85 9.09 -22.60
CA ALA A 49 -13.73 8.49 -21.27
C ALA A 49 -12.66 7.39 -21.26
N ASN A 50 -11.96 7.23 -20.13
CA ASN A 50 -10.92 6.24 -19.99
C ASN A 50 -11.53 4.82 -19.89
N PRO A 51 -11.23 3.89 -20.83
CA PRO A 51 -11.75 2.52 -20.80
C PRO A 51 -11.23 1.70 -19.61
N PHE A 52 -10.17 2.14 -18.92
CA PHE A 52 -9.54 1.46 -17.79
C PHE A 52 -10.07 1.92 -16.42
N GLN A 53 -11.15 2.71 -16.38
CA GLN A 53 -11.75 3.17 -15.12
C GLN A 53 -12.37 1.99 -14.34
N PRO A 54 -11.92 1.73 -13.10
CA PRO A 54 -12.40 0.59 -12.31
C PRO A 54 -13.81 0.80 -11.72
N ARG A 55 -14.30 2.04 -11.66
CA ARG A 55 -15.57 2.38 -11.02
C ARG A 55 -16.70 2.40 -12.06
N LYS A 56 -17.55 1.36 -12.03
CA LYS A 56 -18.74 1.24 -12.88
C LYS A 56 -20.02 1.77 -12.24
N GLU A 57 -20.08 1.78 -10.91
CA GLU A 57 -21.24 2.26 -10.15
C GLU A 57 -20.98 3.64 -9.61
N PHE A 58 -21.80 4.60 -9.96
CA PHE A 58 -21.77 5.97 -9.43
C PHE A 58 -23.03 6.19 -8.61
N ASP A 59 -22.87 6.74 -7.44
CA ASP A 59 -23.99 7.21 -6.63
C ASP A 59 -24.66 8.38 -7.36
N GLU A 60 -25.88 8.15 -7.79
CA GLU A 60 -26.68 9.12 -8.57
C GLU A 60 -26.95 10.38 -7.74
N THR A 61 -27.18 10.24 -6.43
CA THR A 61 -27.43 11.38 -5.54
C THR A 61 -26.20 12.28 -5.45
N ALA A 62 -25.03 11.69 -5.24
CA ALA A 62 -23.76 12.43 -5.20
C ALA A 62 -23.35 13.02 -6.57
N LEU A 63 -23.84 12.48 -7.68
CA LEU A 63 -23.63 13.05 -9.01
C LEU A 63 -24.57 14.26 -9.24
N GLU A 64 -25.80 14.19 -8.75
CA GLU A 64 -26.75 15.30 -8.81
C GLU A 64 -26.35 16.49 -7.95
N GLU A 65 -25.84 16.23 -6.74
CA GLU A 65 -25.28 17.27 -5.90
C GLU A 65 -24.10 17.99 -6.58
N LEU A 66 -23.20 17.23 -7.21
CA LEU A 66 -22.07 17.81 -7.95
C LEU A 66 -22.54 18.62 -9.16
N LYS A 67 -23.55 18.15 -9.91
CA LYS A 67 -24.16 18.90 -11.01
C LYS A 67 -24.73 20.24 -10.52
N ASN A 68 -25.48 20.24 -9.41
CA ASN A 68 -26.06 21.47 -8.86
C ASN A 68 -24.98 22.45 -8.41
N SER A 69 -23.93 21.97 -7.76
CA SER A 69 -22.78 22.80 -7.41
C SER A 69 -22.08 23.39 -8.64
N ILE A 70 -21.95 22.62 -9.73
CA ILE A 70 -21.38 23.11 -11.00
C ILE A 70 -22.28 24.17 -11.67
N LEU A 71 -23.59 24.01 -11.59
CA LEU A 71 -24.53 25.02 -12.12
C LEU A 71 -24.45 26.36 -11.36
N GLU A 72 -24.19 26.31 -10.04
CA GLU A 72 -24.09 27.49 -9.19
C GLU A 72 -22.72 28.18 -9.26
N ASN A 73 -21.65 27.41 -9.24
CA ASN A 73 -20.28 27.92 -9.05
C ASN A 73 -19.36 27.73 -10.26
N GLY A 74 -19.84 27.06 -11.31
CA GLY A 74 -18.99 26.62 -12.41
C GLY A 74 -18.09 25.43 -12.03
N VAL A 75 -17.21 25.04 -12.93
CA VAL A 75 -16.21 24.00 -12.70
C VAL A 75 -14.95 24.62 -12.10
N ILE A 76 -14.78 24.49 -10.81
CA ILE A 76 -13.64 25.09 -10.06
C ILE A 76 -12.36 24.26 -10.29
N GLN A 77 -12.45 22.95 -10.27
CA GLN A 77 -11.29 22.06 -10.45
C GLN A 77 -11.29 21.50 -11.88
N PRO A 78 -10.21 21.69 -12.66
CA PRO A 78 -10.12 21.15 -14.00
C PRO A 78 -10.06 19.62 -13.99
N VAL A 79 -10.54 19.00 -15.05
CA VAL A 79 -10.25 17.58 -15.32
C VAL A 79 -8.84 17.44 -15.87
N THR A 80 -8.24 16.25 -15.76
CA THR A 80 -6.93 15.98 -16.37
C THR A 80 -7.14 15.14 -17.62
N VAL A 81 -6.62 15.59 -18.73
CA VAL A 81 -6.73 14.91 -20.02
C VAL A 81 -5.35 14.71 -20.65
N CYS A 82 -5.20 13.69 -21.45
CA CYS A 82 -4.05 13.48 -22.31
C CYS A 82 -4.45 13.71 -23.77
N ARG A 83 -3.59 14.36 -24.54
CA ARG A 83 -3.80 14.50 -25.98
C ARG A 83 -3.74 13.11 -26.66
N ASP A 84 -4.72 12.83 -27.52
CA ASP A 84 -4.84 11.57 -28.27
C ASP A 84 -5.31 11.84 -29.69
N GLY A 85 -4.37 11.92 -30.63
CA GLY A 85 -4.64 12.36 -32.00
C GLY A 85 -5.24 13.78 -32.03
N ASP A 86 -6.42 13.91 -32.66
CA ASP A 86 -7.18 15.16 -32.73
C ASP A 86 -8.10 15.39 -31.54
N GLY A 87 -8.15 14.45 -30.57
CA GLY A 87 -8.97 14.52 -29.37
C GLY A 87 -8.18 14.44 -28.08
N TYR A 88 -8.90 14.13 -27.02
CA TYR A 88 -8.33 14.04 -25.67
C TYR A 88 -8.88 12.79 -24.98
N GLN A 89 -8.02 12.05 -24.27
CA GLN A 89 -8.43 10.96 -23.40
C GLN A 89 -8.44 11.43 -21.95
N LEU A 90 -9.56 11.21 -21.26
CA LEU A 90 -9.69 11.56 -19.84
C LEU A 90 -8.77 10.67 -18.99
N ILE A 91 -7.92 11.27 -18.18
CA ILE A 91 -7.09 10.60 -17.19
C ILE A 91 -7.77 10.64 -15.82
N SER A 92 -8.24 11.81 -15.38
CA SER A 92 -8.89 12.03 -14.09
C SER A 92 -10.04 13.02 -14.19
N GLY A 93 -11.08 12.78 -13.36
CA GLY A 93 -12.23 13.69 -13.28
C GLY A 93 -13.51 13.16 -13.93
N GLU A 94 -13.71 11.84 -14.10
CA GLU A 94 -14.90 11.21 -14.71
C GLU A 94 -16.22 11.75 -14.12
N ARG A 95 -16.32 11.88 -12.77
CA ARG A 95 -17.52 12.42 -12.14
C ARG A 95 -17.79 13.86 -12.55
N ARG A 96 -16.72 14.67 -12.67
CA ARG A 96 -16.87 16.07 -13.15
C ARG A 96 -17.29 16.13 -14.60
N LEU A 97 -16.66 15.34 -15.47
CA LEU A 97 -17.05 15.27 -16.89
C LEU A 97 -18.52 14.91 -17.02
N ARG A 98 -19.01 13.87 -16.32
CA ARG A 98 -20.43 13.46 -16.34
C ARG A 98 -21.36 14.55 -15.79
N ALA A 99 -21.01 15.14 -14.64
CA ALA A 99 -21.83 16.19 -14.04
C ALA A 99 -21.92 17.42 -14.94
N VAL A 100 -20.85 17.82 -15.60
CA VAL A 100 -20.80 18.93 -16.57
C VAL A 100 -21.63 18.60 -17.80
N THR A 101 -21.57 17.38 -18.32
CA THR A 101 -22.40 16.89 -19.43
C THR A 101 -23.89 16.92 -19.05
N LEU A 102 -24.25 16.42 -17.86
CA LEU A 102 -25.63 16.46 -17.36
C LEU A 102 -26.12 17.91 -17.07
N ALA A 103 -25.23 18.83 -16.76
CA ALA A 103 -25.53 20.25 -16.59
C ALA A 103 -25.68 21.01 -17.93
N GLY A 104 -25.38 20.36 -19.06
CA GLY A 104 -25.56 20.92 -20.40
C GLY A 104 -24.48 21.93 -20.80
N PHE A 105 -23.29 21.85 -20.21
CA PHE A 105 -22.13 22.63 -20.67
C PHE A 105 -21.55 22.01 -21.95
N LYS A 106 -20.96 22.84 -22.79
CA LYS A 106 -20.27 22.40 -24.02
C LYS A 106 -18.77 22.26 -23.81
N PHE A 107 -18.22 22.98 -22.83
CA PHE A 107 -16.80 23.05 -22.55
C PHE A 107 -16.52 22.74 -21.09
N ILE A 108 -15.33 22.23 -20.81
CA ILE A 108 -14.87 21.93 -19.47
C ILE A 108 -13.41 22.38 -19.30
N PRO A 109 -13.03 23.00 -18.17
CA PRO A 109 -11.64 23.31 -17.90
C PRO A 109 -10.87 22.01 -17.73
N ALA A 110 -9.77 21.89 -18.48
CA ALA A 110 -8.96 20.68 -18.51
C ALA A 110 -7.47 21.02 -18.46
N TYR A 111 -6.74 20.30 -17.62
CA TYR A 111 -5.29 20.32 -17.63
C TYR A 111 -4.79 19.29 -18.65
N VAL A 112 -4.07 19.78 -19.66
CA VAL A 112 -3.59 18.93 -20.77
C VAL A 112 -2.19 18.41 -20.45
N ILE A 113 -2.06 17.08 -20.38
CA ILE A 113 -0.77 16.42 -20.24
C ILE A 113 -0.36 15.73 -21.54
N GLU A 114 0.95 15.57 -21.73
CA GLU A 114 1.50 14.78 -22.81
C GLU A 114 1.76 13.35 -22.30
N ALA A 115 1.26 12.38 -23.05
CA ALA A 115 1.65 10.99 -22.85
C ALA A 115 1.94 10.38 -24.22
N HIS A 116 3.18 9.96 -24.40
CA HIS A 116 3.67 9.49 -25.69
C HIS A 116 3.20 8.06 -26.02
N ASP A 117 2.69 7.33 -25.01
CA ASP A 117 2.22 5.95 -25.16
C ASP A 117 1.10 5.60 -24.17
N ASP A 118 0.38 4.53 -24.45
CA ASP A 118 -0.70 4.03 -23.63
C ASP A 118 -0.22 3.57 -22.24
N SER A 119 1.04 3.18 -22.10
CA SER A 119 1.66 2.81 -20.83
C SER A 119 1.75 4.02 -19.89
N THR A 120 2.19 5.18 -20.41
CA THR A 120 2.27 6.42 -19.65
C THR A 120 0.88 6.94 -19.24
N LYS A 121 -0.11 6.83 -20.14
CA LYS A 121 -1.52 7.20 -19.82
C LYS A 121 -2.07 6.33 -18.68
N LEU A 122 -1.85 5.01 -18.76
CA LEU A 122 -2.26 4.07 -17.73
C LEU A 122 -1.54 4.31 -16.40
N GLU A 123 -0.24 4.61 -16.44
CA GLU A 123 0.56 4.94 -15.26
C GLU A 123 -0.04 6.14 -14.51
N LEU A 124 -0.27 7.24 -15.21
CA LEU A 124 -0.81 8.47 -14.63
C LEU A 124 -2.20 8.24 -14.01
N ALA A 125 -3.07 7.50 -14.70
CA ALA A 125 -4.40 7.15 -14.20
C ALA A 125 -4.34 6.27 -12.94
N LEU A 126 -3.40 5.31 -12.88
CA LEU A 126 -3.21 4.44 -11.71
C LEU A 126 -2.62 5.21 -10.52
N ILE A 127 -1.66 6.12 -10.76
CA ILE A 127 -1.06 6.94 -9.71
C ILE A 127 -2.11 7.88 -9.10
N GLU A 128 -2.90 8.58 -9.95
CA GLU A 128 -4.00 9.42 -9.47
C GLU A 128 -4.96 8.61 -8.60
N ASN A 129 -5.39 7.45 -9.09
CA ASN A 129 -6.31 6.60 -8.35
C ASN A 129 -5.73 6.14 -7.00
N ILE A 130 -4.42 5.82 -6.91
CA ILE A 130 -3.75 5.44 -5.65
C ILE A 130 -3.73 6.58 -4.62
N GLN A 131 -3.74 7.85 -5.08
CA GLN A 131 -3.72 9.03 -4.20
C GLN A 131 -5.09 9.35 -3.58
N ARG A 132 -6.15 8.62 -3.93
CA ARG A 132 -7.48 8.82 -3.34
C ARG A 132 -7.51 8.34 -1.90
N GLU A 133 -8.25 9.05 -1.04
CA GLU A 133 -8.32 8.77 0.40
C GLU A 133 -9.21 7.57 0.76
N ASP A 134 -10.12 7.16 -0.11
CA ASP A 134 -11.16 6.16 0.17
C ASP A 134 -10.80 4.71 -0.23
N LEU A 135 -9.62 4.49 -0.81
CA LEU A 135 -9.20 3.16 -1.26
C LEU A 135 -8.88 2.20 -0.11
N ASN A 136 -9.34 0.97 -0.24
CA ASN A 136 -8.92 -0.08 0.66
C ASN A 136 -7.52 -0.63 0.30
N ALA A 137 -6.90 -1.33 1.25
CA ALA A 137 -5.52 -1.80 1.10
C ALA A 137 -5.33 -2.81 -0.06
N ILE A 138 -6.36 -3.57 -0.43
CA ILE A 138 -6.32 -4.50 -1.56
C ILE A 138 -6.45 -3.76 -2.89
N GLU A 139 -7.26 -2.72 -2.97
CA GLU A 139 -7.35 -1.87 -4.17
C GLU A 139 -6.02 -1.18 -4.46
N ILE A 140 -5.39 -0.60 -3.44
CA ILE A 140 -4.04 -0.04 -3.56
C ILE A 140 -3.04 -1.10 -4.04
N ALA A 141 -3.08 -2.31 -3.46
CA ALA A 141 -2.18 -3.39 -3.85
C ALA A 141 -2.38 -3.83 -5.31
N LEU A 142 -3.63 -3.88 -5.80
CA LEU A 142 -3.95 -4.21 -7.19
C LEU A 142 -3.48 -3.13 -8.16
N ALA A 143 -3.66 -1.85 -7.82
CA ALA A 143 -3.16 -0.73 -8.61
C ALA A 143 -1.63 -0.74 -8.70
N LEU A 144 -0.92 -0.95 -7.58
CA LEU A 144 0.54 -1.11 -7.54
C LEU A 144 1.03 -2.31 -8.36
N LYS A 145 0.29 -3.44 -8.32
CA LYS A 145 0.59 -4.60 -9.16
C LYS A 145 0.44 -4.27 -10.64
N SER A 146 -0.60 -3.51 -11.01
CA SER A 146 -0.82 -3.09 -12.39
C SER A 146 0.31 -2.18 -12.89
N LEU A 147 0.82 -1.25 -12.07
CA LEU A 147 2.00 -0.45 -12.39
C LEU A 147 3.24 -1.32 -12.65
N THR A 148 3.46 -2.36 -11.84
CA THR A 148 4.59 -3.28 -12.05
C THR A 148 4.43 -4.09 -13.33
N THR A 149 3.22 -4.61 -13.63
CA THR A 149 3.04 -5.60 -14.71
C THR A 149 2.72 -4.97 -16.06
N LYS A 150 2.03 -3.81 -16.09
CA LYS A 150 1.58 -3.16 -17.34
C LYS A 150 2.47 -1.99 -17.74
N CYS A 151 3.02 -1.27 -16.74
CA CYS A 151 3.92 -0.14 -16.99
C CYS A 151 5.41 -0.50 -16.80
N ASN A 152 5.72 -1.76 -16.46
CA ASN A 152 7.08 -2.28 -16.24
C ASN A 152 7.91 -1.50 -15.20
N LEU A 153 7.24 -0.86 -14.24
CA LEU A 153 7.91 -0.07 -13.21
C LEU A 153 8.43 -0.97 -12.07
N THR A 154 9.61 -0.64 -11.59
CA THR A 154 10.18 -1.24 -10.37
C THR A 154 9.47 -0.72 -9.12
N GLN A 155 9.56 -1.46 -8.01
CA GLN A 155 8.98 -1.02 -6.73
C GLN A 155 9.57 0.29 -6.21
N GLU A 156 10.82 0.61 -6.59
CA GLU A 156 11.52 1.85 -6.26
C GLU A 156 10.90 3.04 -7.00
N GLU A 157 10.77 2.92 -8.32
CA GLU A 157 10.15 3.95 -9.18
C GLU A 157 8.69 4.20 -8.78
N ILE A 158 7.92 3.13 -8.52
CA ILE A 158 6.55 3.26 -8.03
C ILE A 158 6.54 4.03 -6.70
N ALA A 159 7.43 3.71 -5.76
CA ALA A 159 7.50 4.37 -4.47
C ALA A 159 7.75 5.88 -4.60
N GLN A 160 8.69 6.27 -5.46
CA GLN A 160 8.97 7.68 -5.77
C GLN A 160 7.74 8.39 -6.36
N LYS A 161 7.10 7.77 -7.38
CA LYS A 161 5.95 8.35 -8.09
C LYS A 161 4.70 8.51 -7.21
N VAL A 162 4.47 7.58 -6.27
CA VAL A 162 3.32 7.64 -5.35
C VAL A 162 3.62 8.33 -4.01
N GLY A 163 4.83 8.85 -3.82
CA GLY A 163 5.24 9.53 -2.59
C GLY A 163 5.29 8.62 -1.36
N LYS A 164 5.65 7.34 -1.53
CA LYS A 164 5.73 6.35 -0.45
C LYS A 164 7.12 5.71 -0.40
N ASN A 165 7.44 5.02 0.70
CA ASN A 165 8.66 4.24 0.79
C ASN A 165 8.52 2.91 0.04
N ARG A 166 9.62 2.39 -0.53
CA ARG A 166 9.70 1.08 -1.20
C ARG A 166 9.16 -0.06 -0.32
N SER A 167 9.47 -0.03 0.98
CA SER A 167 8.96 -1.02 1.94
C SER A 167 7.44 -1.00 2.05
N THR A 168 6.82 0.17 1.97
CA THR A 168 5.36 0.33 1.96
C THR A 168 4.75 -0.29 0.69
N VAL A 169 5.31 -0.02 -0.49
CA VAL A 169 4.88 -0.63 -1.76
C VAL A 169 5.00 -2.16 -1.68
N SER A 170 6.15 -2.67 -1.22
CA SER A 170 6.36 -4.10 -1.03
C SER A 170 5.33 -4.73 -0.08
N ASN A 171 5.00 -4.05 1.03
CA ASN A 171 4.01 -4.53 1.98
C ASN A 171 2.61 -4.63 1.36
N PHE A 172 2.17 -3.65 0.58
CA PHE A 172 0.90 -3.74 -0.14
C PHE A 172 0.89 -4.89 -1.14
N LEU A 173 1.92 -5.04 -1.96
CA LEU A 173 2.02 -6.13 -2.95
C LEU A 173 1.99 -7.52 -2.29
N ARG A 174 2.55 -7.65 -1.08
CA ARG A 174 2.50 -8.90 -0.32
C ARG A 174 1.09 -9.28 0.12
N LEU A 175 0.16 -8.32 0.32
CA LEU A 175 -1.22 -8.62 0.69
C LEU A 175 -1.94 -9.47 -0.36
N LEU A 176 -1.57 -9.32 -1.64
CA LEU A 176 -2.14 -10.12 -2.74
C LEU A 176 -1.72 -11.60 -2.71
N LYS A 177 -0.75 -11.96 -1.85
CA LYS A 177 -0.35 -13.37 -1.62
C LYS A 177 -1.21 -14.07 -0.58
N LEU A 178 -2.04 -13.34 0.14
CA LEU A 178 -2.97 -13.91 1.11
C LEU A 178 -4.12 -14.66 0.42
N PRO A 179 -4.71 -15.67 1.05
CA PRO A 179 -5.93 -16.33 0.58
C PRO A 179 -7.06 -15.34 0.31
N LEU A 180 -7.90 -15.62 -0.68
CA LEU A 180 -8.99 -14.72 -1.10
C LEU A 180 -9.92 -14.34 0.06
N GLN A 181 -10.24 -15.29 0.96
CA GLN A 181 -11.08 -15.03 2.14
C GLN A 181 -10.50 -13.92 3.03
N ILE A 182 -9.19 -13.90 3.22
CA ILE A 182 -8.50 -12.88 4.00
C ILE A 182 -8.48 -11.55 3.24
N GLN A 183 -8.27 -11.59 1.91
CA GLN A 183 -8.34 -10.38 1.08
C GLN A 183 -9.75 -9.76 1.12
N ASP A 184 -10.80 -10.56 1.12
CA ASP A 184 -12.18 -10.09 1.21
C ASP A 184 -12.46 -9.47 2.60
N SER A 185 -11.96 -10.07 3.69
CA SER A 185 -12.04 -9.46 5.02
C SER A 185 -11.30 -8.12 5.14
N ILE A 186 -10.24 -7.91 4.34
CA ILE A 186 -9.57 -6.60 4.27
C ILE A 186 -10.44 -5.61 3.48
N ARG A 187 -11.10 -6.04 2.40
CA ARG A 187 -11.99 -5.20 1.59
C ARG A 187 -13.21 -4.75 2.39
N SER A 188 -13.81 -5.66 3.15
CA SER A 188 -14.97 -5.39 4.03
C SER A 188 -14.59 -4.64 5.32
N ARG A 189 -13.29 -4.37 5.54
CA ARG A 189 -12.74 -3.72 6.75
C ARG A 189 -12.97 -4.50 8.05
N GLU A 190 -13.25 -5.80 7.98
CA GLU A 190 -13.32 -6.69 9.15
C GLU A 190 -11.97 -6.81 9.85
N ILE A 191 -10.88 -6.83 9.06
CA ILE A 191 -9.51 -6.76 9.55
C ILE A 191 -8.75 -5.60 8.90
N SER A 192 -7.83 -5.00 9.66
CA SER A 192 -7.00 -3.91 9.14
C SER A 192 -5.79 -4.42 8.35
N SER A 193 -5.17 -3.53 7.55
CA SER A 193 -3.91 -3.80 6.86
C SER A 193 -2.76 -4.19 7.80
N GLY A 194 -2.81 -3.77 9.07
CA GLY A 194 -1.86 -4.18 10.11
C GLY A 194 -1.97 -5.67 10.45
N HIS A 195 -3.20 -6.18 10.65
CA HIS A 195 -3.45 -7.61 10.84
C HIS A 195 -2.96 -8.42 9.63
N ALA A 196 -3.29 -7.95 8.42
CA ALA A 196 -2.90 -8.61 7.18
C ALA A 196 -1.38 -8.71 7.02
N ARG A 197 -0.61 -7.67 7.39
CA ARG A 197 0.86 -7.72 7.38
C ARG A 197 1.44 -8.76 8.32
N ALA A 198 0.84 -8.97 9.48
CA ALA A 198 1.25 -10.03 10.38
C ALA A 198 0.97 -11.41 9.76
N LEU A 199 -0.21 -11.61 9.14
CA LEU A 199 -0.60 -12.87 8.50
C LEU A 199 0.28 -13.24 7.30
N VAL A 200 0.69 -12.28 6.48
CA VAL A 200 1.58 -12.52 5.31
C VAL A 200 2.91 -13.17 5.71
N ASN A 201 3.35 -13.02 6.95
CA ASN A 201 4.59 -13.62 7.43
C ASN A 201 4.44 -15.10 7.75
N LEU A 202 3.22 -15.60 7.95
CA LEU A 202 3.00 -17.03 8.26
C LEU A 202 3.25 -17.92 7.04
N PRO A 203 3.96 -19.03 7.20
CA PRO A 203 4.18 -20.00 6.14
C PRO A 203 2.91 -20.84 5.92
N GLY A 204 2.40 -20.78 4.69
CA GLY A 204 1.29 -21.61 4.25
C GLY A 204 -0.11 -21.08 4.58
N GLU A 205 -1.01 -21.33 3.65
CA GLU A 205 -2.39 -20.85 3.64
C GLU A 205 -3.19 -21.32 4.87
N GLN A 206 -3.02 -22.57 5.27
CA GLN A 206 -3.76 -23.14 6.40
C GLN A 206 -3.49 -22.39 7.71
N GLN A 207 -2.22 -22.00 7.95
CA GLN A 207 -1.87 -21.25 9.15
C GLN A 207 -2.41 -19.82 9.10
N GLN A 208 -2.34 -19.19 7.94
CA GLN A 208 -2.90 -17.86 7.72
C GLN A 208 -4.41 -17.85 8.00
N LEU A 209 -5.16 -18.83 7.47
CA LEU A 209 -6.59 -18.98 7.70
C LEU A 209 -6.92 -19.30 9.17
N LYS A 210 -6.11 -20.13 9.83
CA LYS A 210 -6.30 -20.44 11.26
C LYS A 210 -6.19 -19.20 12.13
N VAL A 211 -5.13 -18.40 11.93
CA VAL A 211 -4.92 -17.17 12.70
C VAL A 211 -5.96 -16.10 12.34
N TRP A 212 -6.34 -15.97 11.07
CA TRP A 212 -7.40 -15.08 10.63
C TRP A 212 -8.73 -15.38 11.35
N LYS A 213 -9.15 -16.67 11.46
CA LYS A 213 -10.33 -17.07 12.23
C LYS A 213 -10.25 -16.66 13.70
N GLN A 214 -9.04 -16.76 14.30
CA GLN A 214 -8.83 -16.33 15.69
C GLN A 214 -8.93 -14.80 15.84
N ILE A 215 -8.43 -14.04 14.87
CA ILE A 215 -8.57 -12.57 14.86
C ILE A 215 -10.04 -12.19 14.88
N LEU A 216 -10.87 -12.81 14.02
CA LEU A 216 -12.31 -12.51 13.95
C LEU A 216 -13.04 -12.96 15.22
N ALA A 217 -12.79 -14.18 15.71
CA ALA A 217 -13.49 -14.75 16.87
C ALA A 217 -13.21 -14.00 18.19
N HIS A 218 -11.96 -13.52 18.36
CA HIS A 218 -11.51 -12.88 19.61
C HIS A 218 -11.26 -11.39 19.46
N GLN A 219 -11.56 -10.79 18.29
CA GLN A 219 -11.34 -9.36 18.00
C GLN A 219 -9.93 -8.90 18.40
N LEU A 220 -8.92 -9.69 18.04
CA LEU A 220 -7.54 -9.42 18.42
C LEU A 220 -7.07 -8.09 17.84
N SER A 221 -6.33 -7.31 18.62
CA SER A 221 -5.64 -6.13 18.11
C SER A 221 -4.43 -6.52 17.24
N VAL A 222 -3.93 -5.57 16.44
CA VAL A 222 -2.72 -5.78 15.60
C VAL A 222 -1.54 -6.28 16.43
N ARG A 223 -1.30 -5.67 17.61
CA ARG A 223 -0.21 -6.08 18.51
C ARG A 223 -0.38 -7.50 19.05
N GLN A 224 -1.62 -7.89 19.41
CA GLN A 224 -1.90 -9.26 19.84
C GLN A 224 -1.71 -10.26 18.71
N THR A 225 -2.11 -9.91 17.49
CA THR A 225 -1.89 -10.72 16.29
C THR A 225 -0.40 -10.90 16.00
N GLU A 226 0.40 -9.83 16.06
CA GLU A 226 1.86 -9.90 15.88
C GLU A 226 2.52 -10.78 16.95
N ALA A 227 2.08 -10.67 18.22
CA ALA A 227 2.56 -11.52 19.31
C ALA A 227 2.21 -12.99 19.10
N LEU A 228 0.98 -13.28 18.64
CA LEU A 228 0.52 -14.63 18.31
C LEU A 228 1.36 -15.23 17.19
N VAL A 229 1.53 -14.51 16.09
CA VAL A 229 2.37 -14.92 14.95
C VAL A 229 3.81 -15.14 15.38
N SER A 230 4.41 -14.23 16.17
CA SER A 230 5.78 -14.39 16.69
C SER A 230 5.94 -15.64 17.58
N ARG A 231 4.93 -15.96 18.39
CA ARG A 231 4.92 -17.17 19.21
C ARG A 231 4.91 -18.43 18.34
N MET A 232 4.07 -18.46 17.30
CA MET A 232 4.02 -19.59 16.36
C MET A 232 5.35 -19.82 15.65
N PHE A 233 6.05 -18.74 15.26
CA PHE A 233 7.41 -18.84 14.70
C PHE A 233 8.42 -19.40 15.71
N LYS A 234 8.37 -18.94 16.96
CA LYS A 234 9.26 -19.44 18.02
C LYS A 234 9.01 -20.91 18.37
N GLU A 235 7.76 -21.36 18.27
CA GLU A 235 7.39 -22.75 18.47
C GLU A 235 7.84 -23.64 17.30
N GLN A 236 7.80 -23.13 16.06
CA GLN A 236 8.31 -23.83 14.87
C GLN A 236 9.83 -23.81 14.75
N SER A 237 10.46 -22.75 15.22
CA SER A 237 11.93 -22.61 15.23
C SER A 237 12.58 -23.23 16.46
N LYS A 238 11.80 -23.71 17.42
CA LYS A 238 12.36 -24.71 18.33
C LYS A 238 12.70 -25.91 17.46
N PRO A 239 14.01 -26.30 17.32
CA PRO A 239 14.31 -27.58 16.74
C PRO A 239 13.43 -28.56 17.52
N LEU A 240 12.75 -29.46 16.80
CA LEU A 240 12.11 -30.64 17.41
C LEU A 240 13.12 -31.11 18.44
N GLN A 241 12.93 -30.71 19.70
CA GLN A 241 13.50 -31.48 20.78
C GLN A 241 12.81 -32.81 20.57
N ALA A 242 13.52 -33.63 19.81
CA ALA A 242 13.26 -35.04 19.77
C ALA A 242 12.86 -35.41 21.19
N ALA A 243 11.73 -36.07 21.28
CA ALA A 243 11.18 -36.55 22.50
C ALA A 243 12.32 -36.76 23.50
N SER A 244 12.20 -36.19 24.66
CA SER A 244 13.11 -36.37 25.77
C SER A 244 13.35 -37.88 25.92
N SER A 245 14.27 -38.40 25.11
CA SER A 245 15.04 -39.54 25.55
C SER A 245 15.70 -38.99 26.81
N GLU A 246 15.47 -39.65 27.92
CA GLU A 246 16.11 -39.44 29.18
C GLU A 246 17.53 -38.95 28.89
N ARG A 247 17.82 -37.64 29.07
CA ARG A 247 19.19 -37.18 29.01
C ARG A 247 19.89 -38.00 30.06
N SER A 248 20.77 -38.91 29.63
CA SER A 248 21.50 -39.75 30.52
C SER A 248 22.01 -38.85 31.63
N SER A 249 21.69 -39.18 32.90
CA SER A 249 22.16 -38.45 34.07
C SER A 249 23.66 -38.25 34.00
N TYR A 250 24.35 -39.18 33.35
CA TYR A 250 25.77 -39.14 33.02
C TYR A 250 26.18 -37.94 32.13
N LEU A 251 25.42 -37.58 31.11
CA LEU A 251 25.75 -36.37 30.27
C LEU A 251 25.58 -35.08 31.03
N VAL A 252 24.60 -35.00 31.92
CA VAL A 252 24.36 -33.79 32.75
C VAL A 252 25.50 -33.65 33.75
N GLU A 253 25.99 -34.74 34.30
CA GLU A 253 27.11 -34.77 35.24
C GLU A 253 28.43 -34.39 34.53
N LEU A 254 28.68 -34.89 33.34
CA LEU A 254 29.80 -34.47 32.48
C LEU A 254 29.75 -33.01 32.08
N GLU A 255 28.58 -32.47 31.71
CA GLU A 255 28.43 -31.04 31.44
C GLU A 255 28.76 -30.18 32.66
N ALA A 256 28.36 -30.63 33.87
CA ALA A 256 28.64 -29.93 35.10
C ALA A 256 30.15 -29.95 35.43
N THR A 257 30.81 -31.12 35.27
CA THR A 257 32.25 -31.27 35.48
C THR A 257 33.05 -30.39 34.52
N LEU A 258 32.74 -30.46 33.21
CA LEU A 258 33.41 -29.64 32.21
C LEU A 258 33.18 -28.12 32.46
N ARG A 259 31.96 -27.74 32.87
CA ARG A 259 31.66 -26.34 33.22
C ARG A 259 32.51 -25.84 34.41
N ASN A 260 32.68 -26.67 35.40
CA ASN A 260 33.50 -26.31 36.57
C ASN A 260 34.99 -26.20 36.21
N ASN A 261 35.51 -27.14 35.40
CA ASN A 261 36.93 -27.14 35.00
C ASN A 261 37.26 -26.01 34.03
N LEU A 262 36.40 -25.73 33.06
CA LEU A 262 36.63 -24.70 32.04
C LEU A 262 36.13 -23.31 32.46
N ALA A 263 35.41 -23.19 33.58
CA ALA A 263 34.81 -21.95 34.09
C ALA A 263 34.00 -21.20 33.05
N THR A 264 33.39 -21.93 32.09
CA THR A 264 32.54 -21.35 31.03
C THR A 264 31.38 -22.28 30.72
N LYS A 265 30.44 -21.80 29.87
CA LYS A 265 29.25 -22.53 29.54
C LYS A 265 29.56 -23.65 28.52
N VAL A 266 29.36 -24.89 28.95
CA VAL A 266 29.57 -26.09 28.14
C VAL A 266 28.24 -26.76 27.90
N ARG A 267 28.03 -27.29 26.67
CA ARG A 267 26.88 -28.10 26.28
C ARG A 267 27.34 -29.31 25.46
N ILE A 268 26.88 -30.51 25.85
CA ILE A 268 27.13 -31.75 25.10
C ILE A 268 25.87 -32.13 24.35
N VAL A 269 25.98 -32.35 23.03
CA VAL A 269 24.90 -32.78 22.16
C VAL A 269 25.25 -34.18 21.62
N GLU A 270 24.55 -35.21 22.08
CA GLU A 270 24.70 -36.56 21.57
C GLU A 270 23.87 -36.74 20.28
N LYS A 271 24.48 -37.36 19.27
CA LYS A 271 23.87 -37.75 17.99
C LYS A 271 23.72 -39.28 17.94
N LYS A 272 22.84 -39.76 17.06
CA LYS A 272 22.66 -41.22 16.85
C LYS A 272 23.96 -41.93 16.52
N GLY A 273 24.21 -43.06 17.17
CA GLY A 273 25.38 -43.89 16.93
C GLY A 273 26.63 -43.55 17.75
N GLY A 274 26.48 -42.97 18.95
CA GLY A 274 27.58 -42.68 19.88
C GLY A 274 28.48 -41.53 19.46
N LYS A 275 28.04 -40.73 18.48
CA LYS A 275 28.73 -39.50 18.04
C LYS A 275 28.11 -38.32 18.76
N GLY A 276 28.89 -37.27 18.98
CA GLY A 276 28.39 -36.06 19.61
C GLY A 276 29.22 -34.84 19.30
N GLU A 277 28.75 -33.69 19.79
CA GLU A 277 29.44 -32.41 19.70
C GLU A 277 29.49 -31.79 21.06
N ILE A 278 30.65 -31.18 21.41
CA ILE A 278 30.83 -30.40 22.64
C ILE A 278 30.90 -28.93 22.24
N HIS A 279 29.97 -28.12 22.70
CA HIS A 279 29.93 -26.70 22.47
C HIS A 279 30.46 -25.97 23.71
N ILE A 280 31.58 -25.30 23.56
CA ILE A 280 32.23 -24.47 24.62
C ILE A 280 32.06 -23.03 24.20
N GLN A 281 31.47 -22.19 25.06
CA GLN A 281 31.24 -20.78 24.79
C GLN A 281 32.41 -19.98 25.33
N TYR A 282 32.99 -19.07 24.52
CA TYR A 282 34.00 -18.09 24.95
C TYR A 282 33.50 -16.67 24.64
N PHE A 283 34.00 -15.66 25.42
CA PHE A 283 33.50 -14.29 25.38
C PHE A 283 34.53 -13.27 24.86
N SER A 284 35.80 -13.68 24.77
CA SER A 284 36.90 -12.86 24.21
C SER A 284 37.99 -13.77 23.62
N ASN A 285 38.92 -13.19 22.85
CA ASN A 285 40.09 -13.91 22.35
C ASN A 285 40.99 -14.42 23.49
N ASP A 286 41.18 -13.63 24.53
CA ASP A 286 41.96 -14.00 25.72
C ASP A 286 41.30 -15.20 26.44
N ASP A 287 39.96 -15.24 26.50
CA ASP A 287 39.22 -16.35 27.08
C ASP A 287 39.38 -17.62 26.21
N LEU A 288 39.43 -17.48 24.88
CA LEU A 288 39.69 -18.60 23.96
C LEU A 288 41.11 -19.16 24.17
N ASP A 289 42.12 -18.29 24.29
CA ASP A 289 43.50 -18.69 24.53
C ASP A 289 43.64 -19.41 25.87
N ARG A 290 43.04 -18.91 26.94
CA ARG A 290 42.96 -19.59 28.24
C ARG A 290 42.32 -20.97 28.15
N LEU A 291 41.21 -21.11 27.41
CA LEU A 291 40.52 -22.39 27.21
C LEU A 291 41.38 -23.39 26.42
N LEU A 292 42.11 -22.92 25.39
CA LEU A 292 43.03 -23.75 24.63
C LEU A 292 44.23 -24.20 25.45
N GLU A 293 44.77 -23.36 26.36
CA GLU A 293 45.81 -23.73 27.29
C GLU A 293 45.34 -24.81 28.28
N LEU A 294 44.14 -24.63 28.87
CA LEU A 294 43.56 -25.66 29.75
C LEU A 294 43.36 -27.01 29.08
N MET A 295 43.03 -26.99 27.77
CA MET A 295 42.83 -28.24 26.98
C MET A 295 44.17 -28.90 26.53
N ARG A 296 45.30 -28.15 26.59
CA ARG A 296 46.63 -28.67 26.24
C ARG A 296 47.38 -29.30 27.40
N HIS A 297 46.95 -29.01 28.64
CA HIS A 297 47.66 -29.38 29.86
C HIS A 297 47.05 -30.65 30.55
N GLU A 298 46.47 -31.57 29.78
CA GLU A 298 46.23 -32.96 30.24
C GLU A 298 47.09 -33.99 29.49
#